data_9e304b3c0a65fc0d18e808c54e829731
#
_entry.id   9e304b3c0a65fc0d18e808c54e829731
#
_cell.length_a   1.000
_cell.length_b   1.000
_cell.length_c   1.000
_cell.angle_alpha   90.00
_cell.angle_beta   90.00
_cell.angle_gamma   90.00
#
_symmetry.space_group_name_H-M   'P 1'
#
loop_
_entity.id
_entity.type
_entity.pdbx_description
1 polymer ?
#
loop_
_entity_poly.entity_id
_entity_poly.type
_entity_poly.pdbx_seq_one_letter_code
_entity_poly.pdbx_strand_id
1 'polypeptide(L)'
;MRVFALQLESFKETLMQSLFNSIPEQSVIVLPEYVINPFFHHNMGLDLNEISAQSVRAVEFLSQKCEELDLIVSAPVLLEERSKIYKKIALISKESVKYYTQQRLIPYPHWDEESFFDNEKSAFKELLVFERDGLRIAPLFGFEAHFDEIWVQAKNQGVDVVLLSSVATFESNERWRLLCQMRAFCASCVVVRANRIGSYRQIIVEEDQKNEFLWKFYGDSFVALPNGTIEDSLEGKMGALSAQMDKNDIDEWAKLWHFRTIKEG
;
A
#
# COMPACT_ATOMS: atom_id res chain seq x y z
N MET A 1 -8.25 11.69 13.12
CA MET A 1 -6.96 11.12 12.67
C MET A 1 -6.55 11.69 11.31
N ARG A 2 -5.27 12.00 11.09
CA ARG A 2 -4.76 12.38 9.75
C ARG A 2 -4.09 11.19 9.08
N VAL A 3 -4.38 11.00 7.79
CA VAL A 3 -3.74 10.00 6.95
C VAL A 3 -3.00 10.68 5.80
N PHE A 4 -1.80 10.19 5.47
CA PHE A 4 -1.00 10.68 4.36
C PHE A 4 -0.71 9.55 3.38
N ALA A 5 -1.14 9.70 2.13
CA ALA A 5 -0.69 8.85 1.03
C ALA A 5 0.52 9.49 0.38
N LEU A 6 1.66 8.82 0.42
CA LEU A 6 2.86 9.30 -0.24
C LEU A 6 2.88 8.82 -1.70
N GLN A 7 3.17 9.73 -2.63
CA GLN A 7 3.39 9.42 -4.04
C GLN A 7 4.86 9.62 -4.36
N LEU A 8 5.60 8.51 -4.43
CA LEU A 8 7.06 8.51 -4.52
C LEU A 8 7.55 7.69 -5.72
N GLU A 9 8.72 8.04 -6.24
CA GLU A 9 9.45 7.22 -7.19
C GLU A 9 10.32 6.18 -6.49
N SER A 10 10.99 6.59 -5.40
CA SER A 10 11.87 5.73 -4.60
C SER A 10 12.00 6.27 -3.19
N PHE A 11 12.33 5.37 -2.26
CA PHE A 11 12.66 5.72 -0.88
C PHE A 11 14.09 6.25 -0.81
N LYS A 12 14.23 7.47 -0.30
CA LYS A 12 15.53 8.09 0.03
C LYS A 12 15.39 8.73 1.41
N GLU A 13 16.25 8.36 2.35
CA GLU A 13 16.16 8.85 3.73
C GLU A 13 16.14 10.38 3.82
N THR A 14 16.94 11.08 3.01
CA THR A 14 16.96 12.55 2.96
C THR A 14 15.62 13.15 2.51
N LEU A 15 14.97 12.53 1.52
CA LEU A 15 13.63 12.93 1.08
C LEU A 15 12.60 12.63 2.16
N MET A 16 12.65 11.44 2.75
CA MET A 16 11.72 11.03 3.82
C MET A 16 11.88 11.93 5.04
N GLN A 17 13.10 12.27 5.42
CA GLN A 17 13.35 13.23 6.51
C GLN A 17 12.69 14.59 6.23
N SER A 18 12.80 15.10 5.00
CA SER A 18 12.16 16.36 4.61
C SER A 18 10.63 16.27 4.66
N LEU A 19 10.04 15.15 4.21
CA LEU A 19 8.60 14.92 4.27
C LEU A 19 8.11 14.82 5.72
N PHE A 20 8.78 14.05 6.58
CA PHE A 20 8.40 13.91 7.99
C PHE A 20 8.44 15.22 8.76
N ASN A 21 9.33 16.16 8.41
CA ASN A 21 9.36 17.49 9.03
C ASN A 21 8.07 18.31 8.77
N SER A 22 7.28 17.95 7.76
CA SER A 22 6.02 18.62 7.40
C SER A 22 4.77 17.81 7.78
N ILE A 23 4.94 16.55 8.18
CA ILE A 23 3.83 15.69 8.60
C ILE A 23 3.61 15.86 10.11
N PRO A 24 2.37 16.18 10.54
CA PRO A 24 2.06 16.31 11.96
C PRO A 24 2.28 15.00 12.72
N GLU A 25 2.64 15.12 13.99
CA GLU A 25 2.67 14.00 14.92
C GLU A 25 1.33 13.25 14.93
N GLN A 26 1.36 11.98 15.34
CA GLN A 26 0.20 11.11 15.44
C GLN A 26 -0.52 10.82 14.12
N SER A 27 0.14 11.05 12.99
CA SER A 27 -0.40 10.75 11.67
C SER A 27 -0.20 9.27 11.28
N VAL A 28 -1.04 8.81 10.35
CA VAL A 28 -0.90 7.51 9.69
C VAL A 28 -0.40 7.74 8.26
N ILE A 29 0.60 6.97 7.82
CA ILE A 29 1.25 7.16 6.53
C ILE A 29 1.20 5.86 5.74
N VAL A 30 0.85 5.93 4.47
CA VAL A 30 0.92 4.81 3.53
C VAL A 30 1.90 5.10 2.42
N LEU A 31 2.84 4.16 2.19
CA LEU A 31 3.81 4.19 1.10
C LEU A 31 3.30 3.34 -0.07
N PRO A 32 3.64 3.70 -1.31
CA PRO A 32 3.36 2.87 -2.47
C PRO A 32 4.27 1.65 -2.55
N GLU A 33 3.89 0.69 -3.38
CA GLU A 33 4.70 -0.50 -3.66
C GLU A 33 6.01 -0.14 -4.40
N TYR A 34 7.06 -0.94 -4.17
CA TYR A 34 8.34 -0.86 -4.88
C TYR A 34 9.04 0.50 -4.82
N VAL A 35 8.91 1.19 -3.69
CA VAL A 35 9.70 2.42 -3.44
C VAL A 35 10.88 2.17 -2.50
N ILE A 36 10.75 1.26 -1.52
CA ILE A 36 11.85 0.83 -0.66
C ILE A 36 12.78 -0.11 -1.43
N ASN A 37 12.20 -1.16 -2.00
CA ASN A 37 12.90 -2.03 -2.93
C ASN A 37 12.60 -1.58 -4.36
N PRO A 38 13.52 -1.73 -5.32
CA PRO A 38 13.26 -1.49 -6.73
C PRO A 38 12.09 -2.32 -7.27
N PHE A 39 11.62 -2.00 -8.48
CA PHE A 39 10.60 -2.78 -9.16
C PHE A 39 11.04 -4.25 -9.31
N PHE A 40 10.14 -5.22 -9.14
CA PHE A 40 10.50 -6.63 -8.95
C PHE A 40 11.38 -7.21 -10.07
N HIS A 41 11.21 -6.79 -11.32
CA HIS A 41 12.08 -7.20 -12.41
C HIS A 41 13.56 -6.85 -12.18
N HIS A 42 13.85 -5.76 -11.48
CA HIS A 42 15.22 -5.44 -11.10
C HIS A 42 15.71 -6.38 -10.00
N ASN A 43 14.84 -6.70 -9.04
CA ASN A 43 15.20 -7.57 -7.91
C ASN A 43 15.50 -9.02 -8.33
N MET A 44 14.90 -9.51 -9.43
CA MET A 44 15.15 -10.89 -9.93
C MET A 44 16.63 -11.18 -10.24
N GLY A 45 17.46 -10.16 -10.42
CA GLY A 45 18.91 -10.31 -10.65
C GLY A 45 19.79 -10.07 -9.42
N LEU A 46 19.21 -9.81 -8.24
CA LEU A 46 19.93 -9.47 -7.02
C LEU A 46 19.97 -10.65 -6.03
N ASP A 47 20.95 -10.60 -5.12
CA ASP A 47 21.00 -11.51 -3.97
C ASP A 47 19.82 -11.21 -3.01
N LEU A 48 19.17 -12.25 -2.49
CA LEU A 48 18.00 -12.10 -1.60
C LEU A 48 18.33 -11.36 -0.31
N ASN A 49 19.55 -11.52 0.21
CA ASN A 49 19.99 -10.80 1.41
C ASN A 49 20.17 -9.30 1.12
N GLU A 50 20.64 -8.93 -0.08
CA GLU A 50 20.75 -7.50 -0.47
C GLU A 50 19.37 -6.86 -0.58
N ILE A 51 18.39 -7.56 -1.17
CA ILE A 51 17.00 -7.10 -1.26
C ILE A 51 16.43 -6.90 0.14
N SER A 52 16.57 -7.90 1.00
CA SER A 52 16.08 -7.85 2.38
C SER A 52 16.77 -6.77 3.21
N ALA A 53 18.09 -6.61 3.07
CA ALA A 53 18.85 -5.58 3.76
C ALA A 53 18.38 -4.14 3.43
N GLN A 54 17.92 -3.89 2.20
CA GLN A 54 17.30 -2.58 1.86
C GLN A 54 16.03 -2.36 2.67
N SER A 55 15.18 -3.38 2.76
CA SER A 55 13.94 -3.33 3.55
C SER A 55 14.22 -3.13 5.04
N VAL A 56 15.16 -3.88 5.60
CA VAL A 56 15.54 -3.78 7.03
C VAL A 56 15.99 -2.37 7.38
N ARG A 57 16.92 -1.80 6.61
CA ARG A 57 17.38 -0.40 6.83
C ARG A 57 16.24 0.61 6.76
N ALA A 58 15.33 0.45 5.80
CA ALA A 58 14.18 1.35 5.68
C ALA A 58 13.23 1.21 6.87
N VAL A 59 12.98 -0.02 7.35
CA VAL A 59 12.14 -0.28 8.53
C VAL A 59 12.80 0.32 9.78
N GLU A 60 14.11 0.20 9.96
CA GLU A 60 14.84 0.81 11.07
C GLU A 60 14.70 2.33 11.08
N PHE A 61 14.93 2.99 9.92
CA PHE A 61 14.73 4.43 9.77
C PHE A 61 13.29 4.85 10.08
N LEU A 62 12.30 4.14 9.52
CA LEU A 62 10.88 4.43 9.73
C LEU A 62 10.47 4.20 11.18
N SER A 63 11.00 3.16 11.85
CA SER A 63 10.74 2.88 13.27
C SER A 63 11.20 4.02 14.16
N GLN A 64 12.40 4.55 13.91
CA GLN A 64 12.90 5.71 14.62
C GLN A 64 11.96 6.92 14.45
N LYS A 65 11.45 7.18 13.22
CA LYS A 65 10.50 8.28 12.97
C LYS A 65 9.14 8.04 13.62
N CYS A 66 8.67 6.80 13.67
CA CYS A 66 7.45 6.44 14.39
C CYS A 66 7.59 6.67 15.90
N GLU A 67 8.75 6.42 16.48
CA GLU A 67 9.03 6.72 17.88
C GLU A 67 9.11 8.22 18.13
N GLU A 68 9.83 8.98 17.30
CA GLU A 68 10.03 10.43 17.43
C GLU A 68 8.72 11.22 17.31
N LEU A 69 7.81 10.83 16.42
CA LEU A 69 6.63 11.60 16.04
C LEU A 69 5.29 10.89 16.33
N ASP A 70 5.32 9.76 17.05
CA ASP A 70 4.13 8.92 17.30
C ASP A 70 3.35 8.58 16.02
N LEU A 71 4.07 8.23 14.93
CA LEU A 71 3.47 7.89 13.65
C LEU A 71 3.11 6.40 13.59
N ILE A 72 2.22 6.08 12.63
CA ILE A 72 2.03 4.70 12.14
C ILE A 72 2.32 4.70 10.64
N VAL A 73 3.21 3.82 10.19
CA VAL A 73 3.60 3.74 8.78
C VAL A 73 3.27 2.37 8.22
N SER A 74 2.55 2.34 7.10
CA SER A 74 2.30 1.16 6.26
C SER A 74 3.29 1.19 5.09
N ALA A 75 4.27 0.31 5.09
CA ALA A 75 5.38 0.30 4.15
C ALA A 75 5.56 -1.08 3.48
N PRO A 76 5.33 -1.21 2.15
CA PRO A 76 5.68 -2.41 1.40
C PRO A 76 7.19 -2.70 1.44
N VAL A 77 7.53 -3.93 1.78
CA VAL A 77 8.90 -4.43 1.95
C VAL A 77 9.07 -5.81 1.34
N LEU A 78 10.30 -6.16 0.99
CA LEU A 78 10.70 -7.50 0.58
C LEU A 78 11.63 -8.08 1.64
N LEU A 79 11.25 -9.21 2.21
CA LEU A 79 12.03 -9.83 3.30
C LEU A 79 12.43 -11.26 2.95
N GLU A 80 13.71 -11.55 3.15
CA GLU A 80 14.23 -12.91 3.09
C GLU A 80 13.95 -13.62 4.43
N GLU A 81 13.40 -14.82 4.35
CA GLU A 81 13.19 -15.71 5.48
C GLU A 81 13.55 -17.15 5.05
N ARG A 82 14.63 -17.71 5.59
CA ARG A 82 15.06 -19.08 5.30
C ARG A 82 15.32 -19.35 3.81
N SER A 83 16.04 -18.46 3.16
CA SER A 83 16.38 -18.49 1.73
C SER A 83 15.17 -18.38 0.79
N LYS A 84 14.08 -17.80 1.28
CA LYS A 84 12.87 -17.47 0.53
C LYS A 84 12.58 -15.99 0.61
N ILE A 85 12.03 -15.42 -0.45
CA ILE A 85 11.71 -13.99 -0.51
C ILE A 85 10.21 -13.74 -0.44
N TYR A 86 9.78 -12.91 0.48
CA TYR A 86 8.37 -12.61 0.72
C TYR A 86 8.07 -11.13 0.51
N LYS A 87 6.96 -10.86 -0.16
CA LYS A 87 6.38 -9.53 -0.31
C LYS A 87 5.41 -9.26 0.83
N LYS A 88 5.75 -8.29 1.68
CA LYS A 88 5.01 -7.96 2.91
C LYS A 88 4.78 -6.46 3.04
N ILE A 89 3.79 -6.06 3.84
CA ILE A 89 3.70 -4.70 4.37
C ILE A 89 4.19 -4.74 5.81
N ALA A 90 5.18 -3.93 6.12
CA ALA A 90 5.55 -3.60 7.48
C ALA A 90 4.60 -2.52 8.00
N LEU A 91 3.82 -2.84 9.02
CA LEU A 91 3.04 -1.89 9.80
C LEU A 91 3.88 -1.49 11.01
N ILE A 92 4.42 -0.28 10.97
CA ILE A 92 5.40 0.23 11.90
C ILE A 92 4.74 1.24 12.81
N SER A 93 4.85 1.05 14.12
CA SER A 93 4.44 2.00 15.15
C SER A 93 5.57 2.16 16.19
N LYS A 94 5.42 3.09 17.11
CA LYS A 94 6.38 3.23 18.24
C LYS A 94 6.47 2.01 19.12
N GLU A 95 5.42 1.18 19.20
CA GLU A 95 5.37 0.00 20.06
C GLU A 95 5.89 -1.27 19.37
N SER A 96 5.72 -1.38 18.05
CA SER A 96 5.99 -2.64 17.34
C SER A 96 6.05 -2.50 15.83
N VAL A 97 6.67 -3.49 15.20
CA VAL A 97 6.56 -3.74 13.77
C VAL A 97 5.79 -5.05 13.56
N LYS A 98 4.67 -4.98 12.85
CA LYS A 98 3.87 -6.15 12.45
C LYS A 98 3.93 -6.30 10.94
N TYR A 99 3.80 -7.53 10.44
CA TYR A 99 3.89 -7.80 9.01
C TYR A 99 2.60 -8.42 8.48
N TYR A 100 2.10 -7.83 7.40
CA TYR A 100 1.05 -8.39 6.57
C TYR A 100 1.67 -9.00 5.31
N THR A 101 1.53 -10.30 5.11
CA THR A 101 2.03 -10.99 3.92
C THR A 101 0.99 -10.91 2.81
N GLN A 102 1.36 -10.42 1.63
CA GLN A 102 0.46 -10.36 0.48
C GLN A 102 -0.13 -11.74 0.18
N GLN A 103 -1.45 -11.84 0.09
CA GLN A 103 -2.16 -13.11 -0.06
C GLN A 103 -2.36 -13.50 -1.53
N ARG A 104 -2.29 -12.54 -2.44
CA ARG A 104 -2.41 -12.75 -3.89
C ARG A 104 -1.36 -11.95 -4.62
N LEU A 105 -0.44 -12.63 -5.26
CA LEU A 105 0.58 -12.06 -6.13
C LEU A 105 0.04 -11.91 -7.55
N ILE A 106 0.68 -11.06 -8.36
CA ILE A 106 0.32 -10.86 -9.77
C ILE A 106 0.89 -12.02 -10.60
N PRO A 107 0.05 -12.79 -11.36
CA PRO A 107 0.49 -13.95 -12.13
C PRO A 107 0.49 -13.66 -13.64
N TYR A 108 0.72 -12.41 -14.08
CA TYR A 108 0.64 -12.08 -15.50
C TYR A 108 1.96 -12.39 -16.23
N PRO A 109 1.97 -12.88 -17.48
CA PRO A 109 3.20 -13.21 -18.19
C PRO A 109 4.22 -12.07 -18.27
N HIS A 110 3.74 -10.82 -18.33
CA HIS A 110 4.59 -9.63 -18.34
C HIS A 110 4.86 -9.07 -16.94
N TRP A 111 4.20 -9.59 -15.92
CA TRP A 111 4.33 -9.17 -14.53
C TRP A 111 4.05 -10.37 -13.62
N ASP A 112 4.99 -11.30 -13.57
CA ASP A 112 4.83 -12.57 -12.86
C ASP A 112 5.53 -12.53 -11.49
N GLU A 113 4.83 -11.98 -10.51
CA GLU A 113 5.29 -11.97 -9.12
C GLU A 113 5.27 -13.37 -8.49
N GLU A 114 4.36 -14.26 -8.94
CA GLU A 114 4.25 -15.63 -8.42
C GLU A 114 5.51 -16.47 -8.75
N SER A 115 6.24 -16.14 -9.80
CA SER A 115 7.50 -16.81 -10.13
C SER A 115 8.69 -16.37 -9.29
N PHE A 116 8.59 -15.21 -8.64
CA PHE A 116 9.70 -14.62 -7.89
C PHE A 116 9.51 -14.66 -6.38
N PHE A 117 8.30 -14.43 -5.88
CA PHE A 117 8.03 -14.40 -4.44
C PHE A 117 7.48 -15.73 -3.93
N ASP A 118 7.90 -16.11 -2.74
CA ASP A 118 7.47 -17.34 -2.04
C ASP A 118 6.18 -17.18 -1.22
N ASN A 119 5.38 -16.14 -1.47
CA ASN A 119 4.11 -15.95 -0.79
C ASN A 119 3.14 -17.09 -1.13
N GLU A 120 2.66 -17.79 -0.11
CA GLU A 120 1.77 -18.94 -0.31
C GLU A 120 0.38 -18.52 -0.80
N LYS A 121 -0.08 -19.16 -1.88
CA LYS A 121 -1.45 -19.05 -2.35
C LYS A 121 -2.33 -20.05 -1.59
N SER A 122 -2.86 -19.61 -0.48
CA SER A 122 -3.78 -20.38 0.38
C SER A 122 -5.19 -19.78 0.38
N ALA A 123 -6.10 -20.32 1.19
CA ALA A 123 -7.36 -19.66 1.50
C ALA A 123 -7.09 -18.24 2.05
N PHE A 124 -8.00 -17.30 1.78
CA PHE A 124 -7.86 -15.94 2.29
C PHE A 124 -7.87 -15.94 3.82
N LYS A 125 -6.87 -15.30 4.39
CA LYS A 125 -6.69 -15.11 5.83
C LYS A 125 -7.30 -13.79 6.27
N GLU A 126 -7.54 -13.64 7.55
CA GLU A 126 -7.93 -12.36 8.16
C GLU A 126 -6.92 -11.26 7.83
N LEU A 127 -7.44 -10.04 7.71
CA LEU A 127 -6.60 -8.86 7.48
C LEU A 127 -5.85 -8.49 8.76
N LEU A 128 -4.67 -7.91 8.61
CA LEU A 128 -4.00 -7.24 9.70
C LEU A 128 -4.75 -5.93 10.00
N VAL A 129 -5.49 -5.89 11.09
CA VAL A 129 -6.22 -4.69 11.52
C VAL A 129 -5.53 -4.09 12.74
N PHE A 130 -5.40 -2.79 12.77
CA PHE A 130 -4.97 -2.00 13.92
C PHE A 130 -5.96 -0.86 14.20
N GLU A 131 -5.85 -0.26 15.37
CA GLU A 131 -6.74 0.81 15.79
C GLU A 131 -5.95 2.10 16.06
N ARG A 132 -6.51 3.24 15.63
CA ARG A 132 -6.04 4.58 15.95
C ARG A 132 -7.22 5.54 15.99
N ASP A 133 -7.36 6.29 17.07
CA ASP A 133 -8.46 7.26 17.28
C ASP A 133 -9.86 6.65 17.08
N GLY A 134 -10.05 5.41 17.53
CA GLY A 134 -11.31 4.66 17.37
C GLY A 134 -11.58 4.13 15.96
N LEU A 135 -10.69 4.38 14.99
CA LEU A 135 -10.78 3.86 13.64
C LEU A 135 -10.04 2.53 13.50
N ARG A 136 -10.69 1.57 12.85
CA ARG A 136 -10.14 0.28 12.50
C ARG A 136 -9.53 0.34 11.10
N ILE A 137 -8.24 0.08 10.98
CA ILE A 137 -7.44 0.37 9.80
C ILE A 137 -6.75 -0.91 9.33
N ALA A 138 -6.81 -1.18 8.01
CA ALA A 138 -6.16 -2.34 7.41
C ALA A 138 -5.23 -1.92 6.25
N PRO A 139 -3.95 -2.33 6.26
CA PRO A 139 -3.08 -2.19 5.09
C PRO A 139 -3.37 -3.29 4.06
N LEU A 140 -3.37 -2.93 2.77
CA LEU A 140 -3.55 -3.85 1.65
C LEU A 140 -2.59 -3.53 0.51
N PHE A 141 -2.25 -4.56 -0.28
CA PHE A 141 -1.60 -4.38 -1.57
C PHE A 141 -2.60 -4.07 -2.68
N GLY A 142 -2.15 -3.31 -3.68
CA GLY A 142 -3.01 -2.88 -4.77
C GLY A 142 -3.71 -4.03 -5.48
N PHE A 143 -3.00 -5.09 -5.85
CA PHE A 143 -3.60 -6.23 -6.54
C PHE A 143 -4.72 -6.91 -5.75
N GLU A 144 -4.64 -6.94 -4.42
CA GLU A 144 -5.64 -7.54 -3.54
C GLU A 144 -6.99 -6.83 -3.57
N ALA A 145 -7.04 -5.56 -3.99
CA ALA A 145 -8.29 -4.81 -4.14
C ALA A 145 -9.27 -5.42 -5.16
N HIS A 146 -8.78 -6.30 -6.05
CA HIS A 146 -9.62 -6.97 -7.05
C HIS A 146 -10.41 -8.16 -6.48
N PHE A 147 -10.05 -8.71 -5.32
CA PHE A 147 -10.63 -9.93 -4.77
C PHE A 147 -11.75 -9.63 -3.76
N ASP A 148 -12.93 -10.16 -4.01
CA ASP A 148 -14.11 -9.93 -3.17
C ASP A 148 -13.93 -10.44 -1.75
N GLU A 149 -13.21 -11.54 -1.57
CA GLU A 149 -12.94 -12.16 -0.27
C GLU A 149 -12.18 -11.21 0.68
N ILE A 150 -11.27 -10.38 0.14
CA ILE A 150 -10.57 -9.34 0.91
C ILE A 150 -11.58 -8.33 1.48
N TRP A 151 -12.54 -7.91 0.67
CA TRP A 151 -13.56 -6.94 1.10
C TRP A 151 -14.60 -7.56 2.03
N VAL A 152 -14.89 -8.86 1.88
CA VAL A 152 -15.69 -9.61 2.87
C VAL A 152 -14.97 -9.60 4.22
N GLN A 153 -13.66 -9.87 4.25
CA GLN A 153 -12.86 -9.80 5.49
C GLN A 153 -12.87 -8.37 6.08
N ALA A 154 -12.67 -7.35 5.25
CA ALA A 154 -12.71 -5.95 5.69
C ALA A 154 -14.05 -5.61 6.37
N LYS A 155 -15.18 -5.99 5.76
CA LYS A 155 -16.53 -5.79 6.34
C LYS A 155 -16.72 -6.57 7.64
N ASN A 156 -16.34 -7.83 7.67
CA ASN A 156 -16.48 -8.69 8.85
C ASN A 156 -15.64 -8.20 10.03
N GLN A 157 -14.46 -7.63 9.75
CA GLN A 157 -13.57 -7.05 10.75
C GLN A 157 -13.92 -5.59 11.08
N GLY A 158 -14.93 -4.99 10.43
CA GLY A 158 -15.37 -3.62 10.67
C GLY A 158 -14.31 -2.58 10.31
N VAL A 159 -13.59 -2.79 9.21
CA VAL A 159 -12.53 -1.86 8.75
C VAL A 159 -13.15 -0.54 8.31
N ASP A 160 -12.70 0.56 8.88
CA ASP A 160 -13.12 1.92 8.57
C ASP A 160 -12.25 2.56 7.50
N VAL A 161 -10.95 2.25 7.49
CA VAL A 161 -9.98 2.81 6.56
C VAL A 161 -9.09 1.70 5.99
N VAL A 162 -9.00 1.64 4.68
CA VAL A 162 -8.05 0.77 3.96
C VAL A 162 -6.87 1.62 3.47
N LEU A 163 -5.66 1.27 3.88
CA LEU A 163 -4.41 1.83 3.39
C LEU A 163 -3.91 1.00 2.20
N LEU A 164 -4.19 1.45 0.98
CA LEU A 164 -3.90 0.71 -0.23
C LEU A 164 -2.56 1.11 -0.82
N SER A 165 -1.53 0.30 -0.59
CA SER A 165 -0.23 0.43 -1.23
C SER A 165 -0.30 -0.14 -2.65
N SER A 166 0.00 0.66 -3.67
CA SER A 166 -0.11 0.22 -5.05
C SER A 166 1.06 0.68 -5.93
N VAL A 167 1.24 -0.06 -7.01
CA VAL A 167 2.04 0.32 -8.17
C VAL A 167 1.20 0.01 -9.41
N ALA A 168 0.92 1.00 -10.21
CA ALA A 168 0.10 0.83 -11.40
C ALA A 168 0.80 1.45 -12.60
N THR A 169 0.71 0.74 -13.70
CA THR A 169 1.29 1.10 -15.00
C THR A 169 0.21 1.02 -16.08
N PHE A 170 0.58 1.37 -17.31
CA PHE A 170 -0.34 1.47 -18.45
C PHE A 170 -1.44 2.52 -18.21
N GLU A 171 -2.36 2.67 -19.10
CA GLU A 171 -3.50 3.59 -19.00
C GLU A 171 -4.65 2.94 -18.19
N SER A 172 -4.44 2.79 -16.89
CA SER A 172 -5.37 2.09 -15.98
C SER A 172 -5.95 2.97 -14.86
N ASN A 173 -5.64 4.26 -14.84
CA ASN A 173 -6.05 5.20 -13.80
C ASN A 173 -7.57 5.23 -13.57
N GLU A 174 -8.38 5.32 -14.63
CA GLU A 174 -9.85 5.31 -14.52
C GLU A 174 -10.37 4.02 -13.91
N ARG A 175 -9.82 2.87 -14.32
CA ARG A 175 -10.22 1.55 -13.75
C ARG A 175 -9.90 1.46 -12.27
N TRP A 176 -8.75 2.00 -11.84
CA TRP A 176 -8.37 2.04 -10.43
C TRP A 176 -9.27 2.96 -9.61
N ARG A 177 -9.62 4.12 -10.16
CA ARG A 177 -10.57 5.04 -9.54
C ARG A 177 -11.93 4.36 -9.35
N LEU A 178 -12.52 3.80 -10.41
CA LEU A 178 -13.79 3.08 -10.35
C LEU A 178 -13.76 1.91 -9.37
N LEU A 179 -12.70 1.10 -9.38
CA LEU A 179 -12.54 -0.02 -8.45
C LEU A 179 -12.56 0.49 -7.00
N CYS A 180 -11.69 1.43 -6.64
CA CYS A 180 -11.58 1.91 -5.27
C CYS A 180 -12.85 2.65 -4.79
N GLN A 181 -13.50 3.44 -5.66
CA GLN A 181 -14.77 4.08 -5.36
C GLN A 181 -15.86 3.06 -5.03
N MET A 182 -16.01 2.01 -5.86
CA MET A 182 -17.00 0.96 -5.60
C MET A 182 -16.66 0.12 -4.37
N ARG A 183 -15.38 -0.17 -4.13
CA ARG A 183 -14.94 -0.88 -2.92
C ARG A 183 -15.22 -0.06 -1.66
N ALA A 184 -14.89 1.23 -1.68
CA ALA A 184 -15.18 2.15 -0.57
C ALA A 184 -16.68 2.22 -0.28
N PHE A 185 -17.51 2.38 -1.30
CA PHE A 185 -18.96 2.41 -1.18
C PHE A 185 -19.53 1.09 -0.65
N CYS A 186 -19.23 -0.04 -1.31
CA CYS A 186 -19.79 -1.35 -0.94
C CYS A 186 -19.31 -1.86 0.43
N ALA A 187 -18.14 -1.41 0.89
CA ALA A 187 -17.61 -1.76 2.21
C ALA A 187 -17.90 -0.70 3.29
N SER A 188 -18.53 0.43 2.93
CA SER A 188 -18.76 1.59 3.80
C SER A 188 -17.48 1.99 4.55
N CYS A 189 -16.37 2.10 3.84
CA CYS A 189 -15.07 2.47 4.38
C CYS A 189 -14.39 3.54 3.51
N VAL A 190 -13.33 4.16 4.02
CA VAL A 190 -12.45 5.01 3.22
C VAL A 190 -11.34 4.16 2.60
N VAL A 191 -11.00 4.40 1.34
CA VAL A 191 -9.81 3.81 0.70
C VAL A 191 -8.80 4.91 0.42
N VAL A 192 -7.66 4.86 1.09
CA VAL A 192 -6.53 5.77 0.88
C VAL A 192 -5.49 5.06 0.04
N ARG A 193 -5.42 5.41 -1.23
CA ARG A 193 -4.50 4.80 -2.18
C ARG A 193 -3.21 5.60 -2.29
N ALA A 194 -2.07 4.98 -1.99
CA ALA A 194 -0.75 5.46 -2.34
C ALA A 194 -0.26 4.72 -3.59
N ASN A 195 0.02 5.43 -4.68
CA ASN A 195 0.48 4.83 -5.91
C ASN A 195 1.87 5.36 -6.31
N ARG A 196 2.72 4.46 -6.82
CA ARG A 196 4.06 4.81 -7.26
C ARG A 196 4.04 5.73 -8.47
N ILE A 197 5.01 6.64 -8.53
CA ILE A 197 5.33 7.46 -9.72
C ILE A 197 6.73 7.10 -10.25
N GLY A 198 7.05 7.54 -11.45
CA GLY A 198 8.36 7.38 -12.06
C GLY A 198 8.39 6.34 -13.16
N SER A 199 9.54 5.74 -13.39
CA SER A 199 9.71 4.75 -14.45
C SER A 199 10.75 3.69 -14.08
N TYR A 200 10.66 2.54 -14.75
CA TYR A 200 11.67 1.50 -14.72
C TYR A 200 11.97 1.04 -16.15
N ARG A 201 13.27 1.00 -16.49
CA ARG A 201 13.76 0.51 -17.79
C ARG A 201 14.19 -0.93 -17.66
N GLN A 202 13.48 -1.83 -18.33
CA GLN A 202 13.81 -3.24 -18.41
C GLN A 202 14.52 -3.54 -19.74
N ILE A 203 15.65 -4.22 -19.68
CA ILE A 203 16.38 -4.69 -20.83
C ILE A 203 16.30 -6.20 -20.85
N ILE A 204 15.72 -6.76 -21.92
CA ILE A 204 15.65 -8.19 -22.16
C ILE A 204 16.56 -8.50 -23.35
N VAL A 205 17.47 -9.46 -23.15
CA VAL A 205 18.37 -9.95 -24.21
C VAL A 205 17.94 -11.36 -24.56
N GLU A 206 17.45 -11.56 -25.78
CA GLU A 206 17.06 -12.86 -26.33
C GLU A 206 17.73 -13.03 -27.68
N GLU A 207 18.42 -14.15 -27.90
CA GLU A 207 19.05 -14.52 -29.18
C GLU A 207 19.84 -13.38 -29.86
N ASP A 208 20.68 -12.67 -29.11
CA ASP A 208 21.45 -11.50 -29.56
C ASP A 208 20.62 -10.25 -29.89
N GLN A 209 19.31 -10.28 -29.66
CA GLN A 209 18.45 -9.11 -29.77
C GLN A 209 18.25 -8.47 -28.39
N LYS A 210 18.46 -7.14 -28.34
CA LYS A 210 18.23 -6.34 -27.15
C LYS A 210 16.90 -5.63 -27.28
N ASN A 211 15.93 -6.07 -26.49
CA ASN A 211 14.62 -5.42 -26.38
C ASN A 211 14.59 -4.53 -25.12
N GLU A 212 14.10 -3.34 -25.27
CA GLU A 212 13.98 -2.37 -24.19
C GLU A 212 12.51 -2.04 -23.91
N PHE A 213 12.08 -2.22 -22.66
CA PHE A 213 10.73 -1.88 -22.20
C PHE A 213 10.81 -0.79 -21.16
N LEU A 214 10.03 0.27 -21.34
CA LEU A 214 9.89 1.35 -20.36
C LEU A 214 8.56 1.22 -19.63
N TRP A 215 8.65 0.80 -18.39
CA TRP A 215 7.53 0.78 -17.45
C TRP A 215 7.33 2.20 -16.90
N LYS A 216 6.15 2.77 -17.13
CA LYS A 216 5.79 4.09 -16.59
C LYS A 216 4.78 3.91 -15.48
N PHE A 217 5.08 4.47 -14.31
CA PHE A 217 4.20 4.51 -13.16
C PHE A 217 3.62 5.92 -13.07
N TYR A 218 2.30 6.04 -13.19
CA TYR A 218 1.66 7.33 -13.46
C TYR A 218 1.27 8.12 -12.19
N GLY A 219 1.42 7.53 -10.97
CA GLY A 219 0.95 8.16 -9.75
C GLY A 219 -0.57 8.03 -9.59
N ASP A 220 -1.29 9.14 -9.42
CA ASP A 220 -2.72 9.15 -9.16
C ASP A 220 -3.08 8.51 -7.82
N SER A 221 -2.35 8.93 -6.75
CA SER A 221 -2.76 8.64 -5.38
C SER A 221 -4.00 9.43 -5.04
N PHE A 222 -4.97 8.83 -4.34
CA PHE A 222 -6.26 9.46 -4.03
C PHE A 222 -6.92 8.91 -2.77
N VAL A 223 -7.97 9.61 -2.34
CA VAL A 223 -8.86 9.19 -1.25
C VAL A 223 -10.26 8.95 -1.81
N ALA A 224 -10.74 7.71 -1.71
CA ALA A 224 -12.11 7.34 -2.04
C ALA A 224 -12.95 7.22 -0.77
N LEU A 225 -14.08 7.92 -0.74
CA LEU A 225 -14.98 8.02 0.41
C LEU A 225 -16.06 6.93 0.40
N PRO A 226 -16.70 6.66 1.57
CA PRO A 226 -17.78 5.67 1.68
C PRO A 226 -19.02 5.98 0.82
N ASN A 227 -19.18 7.20 0.31
CA ASN A 227 -20.24 7.58 -0.63
C ASN A 227 -19.90 7.26 -2.10
N GLY A 228 -18.71 6.68 -2.37
CA GLY A 228 -18.25 6.34 -3.71
C GLY A 228 -17.60 7.49 -4.48
N THR A 229 -17.32 8.63 -3.85
CA THR A 229 -16.62 9.77 -4.51
C THR A 229 -15.14 9.77 -4.21
N ILE A 230 -14.36 10.44 -5.06
CA ILE A 230 -12.96 10.81 -4.76
C ILE A 230 -12.98 12.18 -4.11
N GLU A 231 -12.41 12.29 -2.89
CA GLU A 231 -12.33 13.55 -2.15
C GLU A 231 -11.20 14.43 -2.70
N ASP A 232 -10.01 13.84 -2.86
CA ASP A 232 -8.80 14.53 -3.33
C ASP A 232 -7.86 13.54 -4.02
N SER A 233 -6.96 14.04 -4.87
CA SER A 233 -5.99 13.23 -5.59
C SER A 233 -4.72 13.99 -5.96
N LEU A 234 -3.59 13.26 -5.97
CA LEU A 234 -2.35 13.72 -6.61
C LEU A 234 -2.35 13.28 -8.06
N GLU A 235 -2.10 14.23 -8.95
CA GLU A 235 -1.82 13.91 -10.35
C GLU A 235 -0.42 13.27 -10.49
N GLY A 236 0.18 13.29 -11.67
CA GLY A 236 1.49 12.71 -11.96
C GLY A 236 2.69 13.41 -11.29
N LYS A 237 2.57 13.95 -10.08
CA LYS A 237 3.64 14.65 -9.36
C LYS A 237 3.98 13.92 -8.06
N MET A 238 5.27 13.89 -7.71
CA MET A 238 5.71 13.42 -6.41
C MET A 238 5.16 14.32 -5.30
N GLY A 239 4.69 13.73 -4.20
CA GLY A 239 4.13 14.50 -3.09
C GLY A 239 3.49 13.65 -2.01
N ALA A 240 2.79 14.33 -1.10
CA ALA A 240 2.00 13.74 -0.04
C ALA A 240 0.56 14.28 -0.12
N LEU A 241 -0.40 13.38 -0.24
CA LEU A 241 -1.83 13.67 -0.14
C LEU A 241 -2.26 13.46 1.30
N SER A 242 -2.90 14.47 1.91
CA SER A 242 -3.41 14.34 3.28
C SER A 242 -4.94 14.33 3.30
N ALA A 243 -5.51 13.49 4.15
CA ALA A 243 -6.93 13.47 4.41
C ALA A 243 -7.23 13.38 5.92
N GLN A 244 -8.28 14.03 6.35
CA GLN A 244 -8.76 13.96 7.73
C GLN A 244 -9.81 12.86 7.82
N MET A 245 -9.63 11.92 8.76
CA MET A 245 -10.58 10.83 9.02
C MET A 245 -11.34 11.10 10.32
N ASP A 246 -12.67 11.04 10.26
CA ASP A 246 -13.55 11.08 11.42
C ASP A 246 -14.38 9.79 11.50
N LYS A 247 -14.38 9.16 12.65
CA LYS A 247 -15.12 7.91 12.89
C LYS A 247 -16.62 8.10 12.73
N ASN A 248 -17.15 9.23 13.20
CA ASN A 248 -18.59 9.50 13.15
C ASN A 248 -19.07 9.64 11.71
N ASP A 249 -18.30 10.36 10.86
CA ASP A 249 -18.64 10.52 9.44
C ASP A 249 -18.69 9.16 8.71
N ILE A 250 -17.72 8.27 8.99
CA ILE A 250 -17.68 6.94 8.39
C ILE A 250 -18.84 6.07 8.90
N ASP A 251 -19.14 6.14 10.19
CA ASP A 251 -20.25 5.39 10.79
C ASP A 251 -21.61 5.86 10.30
N GLU A 252 -21.80 7.15 10.01
CA GLU A 252 -23.03 7.67 9.40
C GLU A 252 -23.32 7.00 8.06
N TRP A 253 -22.30 6.86 7.20
CA TRP A 253 -22.44 6.14 5.94
C TRP A 253 -22.72 4.65 6.14
N ALA A 254 -22.03 4.01 7.08
CA ALA A 254 -22.26 2.59 7.38
C ALA A 254 -23.68 2.34 7.95
N LYS A 255 -24.19 3.27 8.77
CA LYS A 255 -25.58 3.24 9.28
C LYS A 255 -26.60 3.51 8.18
N LEU A 256 -26.31 4.41 7.26
CA LEU A 256 -27.23 4.76 6.19
C LEU A 256 -27.46 3.61 5.20
N TRP A 257 -26.38 2.94 4.79
CA TRP A 257 -26.44 1.91 3.75
C TRP A 257 -26.59 0.47 4.27
N HIS A 258 -26.21 0.21 5.53
CA HIS A 258 -26.22 -1.13 6.14
C HIS A 258 -25.40 -2.19 5.37
N PHE A 259 -24.35 -1.80 4.64
CA PHE A 259 -23.53 -2.74 3.87
C PHE A 259 -22.52 -3.51 4.74
N ARG A 260 -22.23 -3.04 5.93
CA ARG A 260 -21.42 -3.73 6.95
C ARG A 260 -21.98 -3.55 8.36
N THR A 261 -21.62 -4.45 9.25
CA THR A 261 -21.88 -4.28 10.68
C THR A 261 -20.89 -3.28 11.28
N ILE A 262 -21.38 -2.34 12.09
CA ILE A 262 -20.55 -1.45 12.88
C ILE A 262 -20.12 -2.21 14.12
N LYS A 263 -18.82 -2.33 14.33
CA LYS A 263 -18.29 -2.85 15.61
C LYS A 263 -18.06 -1.65 16.51
N GLU A 264 -18.75 -1.68 17.66
CA GLU A 264 -18.45 -0.74 18.75
C GLU A 264 -17.08 -1.14 19.34
N GLY A 265 -16.21 -0.14 19.51
CA GLY A 265 -14.87 -0.33 20.08
C GLY A 265 -14.91 -0.52 21.60
#